data_91eb1c3c8fe4ad16b64a3aff7e7462cb
#
_entry.id   91eb1c3c8fe4ad16b64a3aff7e7462cb
#
_cell.length_a   1.000
_cell.length_b   1.000
_cell.length_c   1.000
_cell.angle_alpha   90.00
_cell.angle_beta   90.00
_cell.angle_gamma   90.00
#
_symmetry.space_group_name_H-M   'P 1'
#
loop_
_entity.id
_entity.type
_entity.pdbx_description
1 polymer ?
#
loop_
_entity_poly.entity_id
_entity_poly.type
_entity_poly.pdbx_seq_one_letter_code
_entity_poly.pdbx_strand_id
1 'polypeptide(L)'
;RSIGAEFKYIRNPEKIKWLQDRMEADRNQPKYSVEQKKRILQKINKAVVFESFLGTKFLGQKRFSLEGAESLVPALDSVMEKGAELGIQEFMIGMAHRGRLNVLANIMGKPYKTILSEFEGKMYKQEDPELQFGGDVKYHLGYSSDITTDSGKTIHLSLAPNPSHLETVDPIVEGMVRSKIDMKYDGDSSKIAPILIHGDAAIAGQGVVYEVTQMSKLDGYKTGGTVHIVINNQVGFTTNYKDARSGTYCTDVAKITSSPVFHVNGDDAEAVVYAINLAVEYRQKYKTDVFIDLLCYRRFGHNEADEPKFTQPLLYKLIEKHPNPKDVYAKKLEAEGSIDAKYAKQVEKEFKDYLQTQLEEAKAVEVLVEEVPMFGGAWKGLRPAKKADIFVPVDTKVDDKTFLSLAKEITSLPKDKKIFRKISKLYEDRAAMIGKDSYDWAMGELMAYATLLNEGKRVRISGQDVQRGTFSHRHAVLTLEDSEEKYAPLAQIK
;
A
#
# COMPACT_ATOMS: atom_id res chain seq x y z
N ARG A 1 -6.07 29.58 -4.14
CA ARG A 1 -6.47 28.58 -3.13
C ARG A 1 -5.69 27.29 -3.42
N SER A 2 -5.16 26.66 -2.37
CA SER A 2 -4.25 25.52 -2.51
C SER A 2 -4.98 24.18 -2.46
N ILE A 3 -6.27 24.13 -2.04
CA ILE A 3 -7.06 22.91 -1.90
C ILE A 3 -8.36 23.03 -2.67
N GLY A 4 -8.63 22.03 -3.51
CA GLY A 4 -9.92 21.73 -4.11
C GLY A 4 -10.46 20.42 -3.56
N ALA A 5 -11.77 20.20 -3.59
CA ALA A 5 -12.37 18.95 -3.15
C ALA A 5 -13.54 18.53 -4.03
N GLU A 6 -13.59 17.24 -4.33
CA GLU A 6 -14.70 16.61 -5.05
C GLU A 6 -15.37 15.58 -4.14
N PHE A 7 -16.59 15.84 -3.72
CA PHE A 7 -17.36 14.92 -2.86
C PHE A 7 -18.88 15.03 -3.04
N LYS A 8 -19.37 15.97 -3.87
CA LYS A 8 -20.82 16.18 -4.05
C LYS A 8 -21.52 15.02 -4.76
N TYR A 9 -20.77 14.13 -5.40
CA TYR A 9 -21.31 12.90 -5.99
C TYR A 9 -21.52 11.77 -4.95
N ILE A 10 -21.07 11.95 -3.72
CA ILE A 10 -21.31 11.01 -2.62
C ILE A 10 -22.81 11.08 -2.28
N ARG A 11 -23.49 9.92 -2.28
CA ARG A 11 -24.93 9.87 -2.05
C ARG A 11 -25.34 9.86 -0.57
N ASN A 12 -24.38 9.71 0.36
CA ASN A 12 -24.63 9.69 1.79
C ASN A 12 -24.59 11.11 2.36
N PRO A 13 -25.75 11.66 2.83
CA PRO A 13 -25.82 13.04 3.33
C PRO A 13 -24.95 13.31 4.57
N GLU A 14 -24.77 12.32 5.45
CA GLU A 14 -23.93 12.45 6.64
C GLU A 14 -22.46 12.67 6.25
N LYS A 15 -21.97 11.90 5.28
CA LYS A 15 -20.59 12.02 4.76
C LYS A 15 -20.37 13.38 4.11
N ILE A 16 -21.31 13.84 3.30
CA ILE A 16 -21.26 15.16 2.66
C ILE A 16 -21.22 16.25 3.72
N LYS A 17 -22.17 16.21 4.69
CA LYS A 17 -22.24 17.20 5.75
C LYS A 17 -20.97 17.24 6.58
N TRP A 18 -20.42 16.09 6.95
CA TRP A 18 -19.17 16.04 7.72
C TRP A 18 -18.01 16.70 6.98
N LEU A 19 -17.86 16.42 5.67
CA LEU A 19 -16.83 17.05 4.85
C LEU A 19 -17.03 18.57 4.76
N GLN A 20 -18.24 19.02 4.53
CA GLN A 20 -18.58 20.46 4.50
C GLN A 20 -18.24 21.12 5.83
N ASP A 21 -18.73 20.59 6.94
CA ASP A 21 -18.51 21.14 8.28
C ASP A 21 -17.01 21.24 8.61
N ARG A 22 -16.23 20.20 8.26
CA ARG A 22 -14.76 20.18 8.48
C ARG A 22 -14.02 21.21 7.64
N MET A 23 -14.40 21.36 6.35
CA MET A 23 -13.75 22.28 5.43
C MET A 23 -14.16 23.73 5.63
N GLU A 24 -15.40 23.98 6.04
CA GLU A 24 -15.93 25.32 6.26
C GLU A 24 -15.49 25.90 7.60
N ALA A 25 -15.24 25.07 8.63
CA ALA A 25 -14.83 25.50 9.97
C ALA A 25 -13.58 26.39 9.96
N ASP A 26 -12.61 26.07 9.11
CA ASP A 26 -11.35 26.80 8.98
C ASP A 26 -11.11 27.33 7.55
N ARG A 27 -12.08 27.13 6.64
CA ARG A 27 -12.02 27.51 5.23
C ARG A 27 -10.81 26.90 4.49
N ASN A 28 -10.41 25.68 4.88
CA ASN A 28 -9.20 25.03 4.42
C ASN A 28 -7.92 25.86 4.64
N GLN A 29 -7.87 26.62 5.72
CA GLN A 29 -6.71 27.43 6.12
C GLN A 29 -6.21 26.92 7.47
N PRO A 30 -5.34 25.94 7.50
CA PRO A 30 -4.84 25.33 8.73
C PRO A 30 -4.04 26.36 9.54
N LYS A 31 -4.17 26.25 10.86
CA LYS A 31 -3.34 27.02 11.80
C LYS A 31 -2.36 26.08 12.46
N TYR A 32 -1.12 26.13 12.02
CA TYR A 32 -0.03 25.34 12.60
C TYR A 32 0.79 26.19 13.58
N SER A 33 1.25 25.57 14.66
CA SER A 33 2.23 26.17 15.56
C SER A 33 3.59 26.36 14.84
N VAL A 34 4.46 27.19 15.39
CA VAL A 34 5.80 27.38 14.83
C VAL A 34 6.58 26.06 14.81
N GLU A 35 6.42 25.22 15.82
CA GLU A 35 7.05 23.90 15.93
C GLU A 35 6.56 22.97 14.82
N GLN A 36 5.25 22.92 14.57
CA GLN A 36 4.67 22.12 13.49
C GLN A 36 5.17 22.62 12.11
N LYS A 37 5.23 23.93 11.90
CA LYS A 37 5.78 24.53 10.67
C LYS A 37 7.24 24.17 10.47
N LYS A 38 8.06 24.25 11.52
CA LYS A 38 9.47 23.83 11.49
C LYS A 38 9.63 22.35 11.18
N ARG A 39 8.79 21.49 11.77
CA ARG A 39 8.77 20.05 11.46
C ARG A 39 8.48 19.80 9.98
N ILE A 40 7.45 20.43 9.43
CA ILE A 40 7.11 20.29 7.99
C ILE A 40 8.32 20.72 7.15
N LEU A 41 8.95 21.86 7.46
CA LEU A 41 10.14 22.32 6.75
C LEU A 41 11.30 21.32 6.86
N GLN A 42 11.57 20.77 8.03
CA GLN A 42 12.62 19.76 8.23
C GLN A 42 12.38 18.50 7.40
N LYS A 43 11.12 18.03 7.30
CA LYS A 43 10.76 16.85 6.49
C LYS A 43 10.97 17.11 4.99
N ILE A 44 10.54 18.26 4.48
CA ILE A 44 10.79 18.64 3.08
C ILE A 44 12.28 18.82 2.84
N ASN A 45 12.99 19.47 3.77
CA ASN A 45 14.44 19.67 3.67
C ASN A 45 15.19 18.35 3.53
N LYS A 46 14.84 17.33 4.36
CA LYS A 46 15.44 16.01 4.24
C LYS A 46 15.19 15.39 2.86
N ALA A 47 13.97 15.54 2.33
CA ALA A 47 13.62 15.03 1.01
C ALA A 47 14.45 15.68 -0.10
N VAL A 48 14.49 17.02 -0.14
CA VAL A 48 15.22 17.81 -1.16
C VAL A 48 16.71 17.57 -1.09
N VAL A 49 17.29 17.64 0.12
CA VAL A 49 18.74 17.50 0.29
C VAL A 49 19.20 16.07 -0.04
N PHE A 50 18.42 15.04 0.31
CA PHE A 50 18.74 13.66 -0.04
C PHE A 50 18.77 13.44 -1.57
N GLU A 51 17.76 13.92 -2.29
CA GLU A 51 17.74 13.83 -3.76
C GLU A 51 18.92 14.58 -4.40
N SER A 52 19.17 15.80 -3.97
CA SER A 52 20.30 16.61 -4.46
C SER A 52 21.64 15.96 -4.15
N PHE A 53 21.80 15.37 -2.96
CA PHE A 53 23.00 14.66 -2.56
C PHE A 53 23.25 13.44 -3.46
N LEU A 54 22.23 12.60 -3.67
CA LEU A 54 22.33 11.45 -4.58
C LEU A 54 22.66 11.88 -6.01
N GLY A 55 21.99 12.94 -6.51
CA GLY A 55 22.22 13.47 -7.85
C GLY A 55 23.66 14.00 -8.05
N THR A 56 24.27 14.53 -6.99
CA THR A 56 25.64 15.06 -7.04
C THR A 56 26.70 13.95 -6.89
N LYS A 57 26.47 12.98 -6.00
CA LYS A 57 27.46 11.95 -5.67
C LYS A 57 27.44 10.76 -6.63
N PHE A 58 26.28 10.43 -7.20
CA PHE A 58 26.06 9.27 -8.03
C PHE A 58 25.50 9.64 -9.41
N LEU A 59 26.28 10.44 -10.14
CA LEU A 59 25.91 10.94 -11.47
C LEU A 59 25.56 9.80 -12.42
N GLY A 60 24.42 9.96 -13.13
CA GLY A 60 23.96 9.00 -14.13
C GLY A 60 23.34 7.71 -13.58
N GLN A 61 23.38 7.47 -12.27
CA GLN A 61 22.69 6.33 -11.69
C GLN A 61 21.19 6.59 -11.58
N LYS A 62 20.39 5.61 -12.03
CA LYS A 62 18.92 5.66 -11.91
C LYS A 62 18.50 5.64 -10.44
N ARG A 63 17.65 6.58 -10.04
CA ARG A 63 17.07 6.67 -8.71
C ARG A 63 15.57 6.97 -8.72
N PHE A 64 15.00 7.34 -9.88
CA PHE A 64 13.61 7.79 -10.04
C PHE A 64 13.25 8.86 -9.03
N SER A 65 13.92 9.99 -9.17
CA SER A 65 13.87 11.12 -8.23
C SER A 65 12.46 11.58 -7.87
N LEU A 66 12.29 11.95 -6.60
CA LEU A 66 11.08 12.61 -6.08
C LEU A 66 11.05 14.11 -6.37
N GLU A 67 12.11 14.70 -6.93
CA GLU A 67 12.22 16.14 -7.12
C GLU A 67 11.05 16.73 -7.90
N GLY A 68 10.40 17.70 -7.28
CA GLY A 68 9.13 18.31 -7.69
C GLY A 68 7.91 17.80 -6.93
N ALA A 69 8.04 16.73 -6.15
CA ALA A 69 6.98 16.13 -5.33
C ALA A 69 7.41 15.87 -3.88
N GLU A 70 8.40 16.61 -3.38
CA GLU A 70 9.01 16.37 -2.06
C GLU A 70 8.04 16.56 -0.90
N SER A 71 6.93 17.26 -1.12
CA SER A 71 5.81 17.38 -0.16
C SER A 71 5.15 16.03 0.17
N LEU A 72 5.42 14.97 -0.61
CA LEU A 72 5.03 13.61 -0.27
C LEU A 72 5.62 13.17 1.08
N VAL A 73 6.82 13.61 1.44
CA VAL A 73 7.48 13.19 2.70
C VAL A 73 6.74 13.74 3.92
N PRO A 74 6.47 15.06 4.06
CA PRO A 74 5.63 15.54 5.15
C PRO A 74 4.17 15.06 5.06
N ALA A 75 3.65 14.73 3.86
CA ALA A 75 2.35 14.09 3.71
C ALA A 75 2.32 12.73 4.40
N LEU A 76 3.26 11.84 4.10
CA LEU A 76 3.34 10.52 4.72
C LEU A 76 3.64 10.59 6.22
N ASP A 77 4.53 11.49 6.65
CA ASP A 77 4.76 11.75 8.08
C ASP A 77 3.45 12.12 8.79
N SER A 78 2.63 12.97 8.17
CA SER A 78 1.33 13.38 8.70
C SER A 78 0.31 12.22 8.72
N VAL A 79 0.32 11.32 7.71
CA VAL A 79 -0.51 10.08 7.75
C VAL A 79 -0.16 9.26 8.98
N MET A 80 1.14 9.08 9.26
CA MET A 80 1.61 8.28 10.40
C MET A 80 1.21 8.90 11.74
N GLU A 81 1.48 10.19 11.92
CA GLU A 81 1.14 10.93 13.15
C GLU A 81 -0.36 10.94 13.40
N LYS A 82 -1.15 11.36 12.40
CA LYS A 82 -2.61 11.46 12.52
C LYS A 82 -3.26 10.09 12.67
N GLY A 83 -2.79 9.12 11.95
CA GLY A 83 -3.30 7.76 12.07
C GLY A 83 -3.02 7.14 13.43
N ALA A 84 -1.82 7.31 13.96
CA ALA A 84 -1.46 6.88 15.31
C ALA A 84 -2.33 7.58 16.38
N GLU A 85 -2.57 8.89 16.22
CA GLU A 85 -3.51 9.65 17.08
C GLU A 85 -4.89 8.99 17.10
N LEU A 86 -5.39 8.57 15.92
CA LEU A 86 -6.70 7.94 15.72
C LEU A 86 -6.71 6.42 15.98
N GLY A 87 -5.62 5.85 16.51
CA GLY A 87 -5.54 4.46 16.97
C GLY A 87 -5.09 3.44 15.93
N ILE A 88 -4.60 3.87 14.77
CA ILE A 88 -3.93 2.98 13.82
C ILE A 88 -2.58 2.56 14.42
N GLN A 89 -2.28 1.27 14.36
CA GLN A 89 -1.07 0.66 14.90
C GLN A 89 -0.11 0.20 13.79
N GLU A 90 -0.62 0.04 12.59
CA GLU A 90 0.15 -0.48 11.46
C GLU A 90 -0.26 0.16 10.13
N PHE A 91 0.73 0.44 9.29
CA PHE A 91 0.51 0.88 7.92
C PHE A 91 1.22 -0.04 6.93
N MET A 92 0.51 -0.42 5.88
CA MET A 92 1.07 -1.14 4.75
C MET A 92 1.10 -0.22 3.53
N ILE A 93 2.29 -0.01 2.97
CA ILE A 93 2.50 0.93 1.87
C ILE A 93 2.76 0.17 0.58
N GLY A 94 2.04 0.51 -0.49
CA GLY A 94 2.33 0.14 -1.87
C GLY A 94 2.67 1.38 -2.68
N MET A 95 3.71 1.31 -3.50
CA MET A 95 4.09 2.43 -4.34
C MET A 95 4.93 1.99 -5.54
N ALA A 96 4.95 2.81 -6.59
CA ALA A 96 5.86 2.68 -7.70
C ALA A 96 7.31 3.04 -7.29
N HIS A 97 8.22 3.01 -8.26
CA HIS A 97 9.64 3.30 -8.08
C HIS A 97 9.94 4.77 -7.77
N ARG A 98 9.13 5.74 -8.27
CA ARG A 98 9.39 7.18 -8.10
C ARG A 98 9.26 7.62 -6.64
N GLY A 99 10.35 8.17 -6.09
CA GLY A 99 10.42 8.61 -4.71
C GLY A 99 10.60 7.50 -3.69
N ARG A 100 10.69 6.22 -4.11
CA ARG A 100 10.80 5.08 -3.17
C ARG A 100 12.03 5.17 -2.28
N LEU A 101 13.18 5.59 -2.81
CA LEU A 101 14.40 5.76 -2.01
C LEU A 101 14.20 6.81 -0.91
N ASN A 102 13.47 7.86 -1.21
CA ASN A 102 13.13 8.92 -0.25
C ASN A 102 12.16 8.40 0.83
N VAL A 103 11.16 7.61 0.44
CA VAL A 103 10.26 6.94 1.38
C VAL A 103 11.02 5.95 2.27
N LEU A 104 11.89 5.12 1.70
CA LEU A 104 12.74 4.19 2.45
C LEU A 104 13.58 4.92 3.51
N ALA A 105 14.24 6.02 3.14
CA ALA A 105 15.11 6.78 4.04
C ALA A 105 14.30 7.59 5.07
N ASN A 106 13.38 8.43 4.61
CA ASN A 106 12.77 9.49 5.42
C ASN A 106 11.47 9.09 6.13
N ILE A 107 10.82 8.00 5.70
CA ILE A 107 9.57 7.48 6.28
C ILE A 107 9.81 6.14 6.96
N MET A 108 10.40 5.18 6.24
CA MET A 108 10.64 3.83 6.77
C MET A 108 11.84 3.75 7.71
N GLY A 109 12.69 4.78 7.75
CA GLY A 109 13.88 4.80 8.59
C GLY A 109 15.00 3.86 8.15
N LYS A 110 15.01 3.40 6.89
CA LYS A 110 16.15 2.63 6.37
C LYS A 110 17.42 3.49 6.47
N PRO A 111 18.51 3.00 7.08
CA PRO A 111 19.72 3.78 7.29
C PRO A 111 20.27 4.37 5.98
N TYR A 112 20.62 5.64 5.98
CA TYR A 112 21.25 6.29 4.81
C TYR A 112 22.53 5.58 4.39
N LYS A 113 23.34 5.16 5.36
CA LYS A 113 24.53 4.34 5.13
C LYS A 113 24.23 3.11 4.27
N THR A 114 23.17 2.37 4.59
CA THR A 114 22.75 1.18 3.84
C THR A 114 22.39 1.53 2.40
N ILE A 115 21.54 2.56 2.20
CA ILE A 115 21.14 3.01 0.86
C ILE A 115 22.38 3.49 0.06
N LEU A 116 23.27 4.27 0.69
CA LEU A 116 24.47 4.76 0.03
C LEU A 116 25.46 3.64 -0.31
N SER A 117 25.53 2.58 0.52
CA SER A 117 26.32 1.38 0.21
C SER A 117 25.77 0.63 -1.01
N GLU A 118 24.43 0.58 -1.18
CA GLU A 118 23.80 0.01 -2.38
C GLU A 118 24.15 0.82 -3.64
N PHE A 119 24.30 2.15 -3.52
CA PHE A 119 24.78 3.01 -4.62
C PHE A 119 26.27 2.79 -4.92
N GLU A 120 27.09 2.49 -3.92
CA GLU A 120 28.49 2.11 -4.08
C GLU A 120 28.67 0.68 -4.66
N GLY A 121 27.57 -0.03 -4.94
CA GLY A 121 27.59 -1.38 -5.51
C GLY A 121 27.91 -2.48 -4.50
N LYS A 122 27.79 -2.20 -3.20
CA LYS A 122 28.00 -3.22 -2.17
C LYS A 122 26.85 -4.25 -2.21
N MET A 123 27.24 -5.53 -2.08
CA MET A 123 26.28 -6.66 -2.13
C MET A 123 25.91 -7.09 -0.72
N TYR A 124 24.67 -7.57 -0.56
CA TYR A 124 24.26 -8.23 0.66
C TYR A 124 24.96 -9.57 0.84
N LYS A 125 25.30 -9.90 2.09
CA LYS A 125 25.87 -11.19 2.44
C LYS A 125 24.89 -12.30 2.09
N GLN A 126 25.30 -13.21 1.23
CA GLN A 126 24.52 -14.41 0.93
C GLN A 126 24.83 -15.48 1.97
N GLU A 127 23.83 -15.93 2.72
CA GLU A 127 23.99 -17.00 3.69
C GLU A 127 24.11 -18.39 3.03
N ASP A 128 23.48 -18.57 1.87
CA ASP A 128 23.50 -19.83 1.12
C ASP A 128 23.86 -19.56 -0.37
N PRO A 129 25.03 -20.02 -0.83
CA PRO A 129 25.46 -19.85 -2.22
C PRO A 129 24.55 -20.53 -3.25
N GLU A 130 23.75 -21.53 -2.83
CA GLU A 130 22.80 -22.23 -3.72
C GLU A 130 21.50 -21.41 -3.93
N LEU A 131 21.21 -20.46 -3.05
CA LEU A 131 20.10 -19.53 -3.15
C LEU A 131 20.54 -18.24 -3.87
N GLN A 132 21.09 -18.36 -5.08
CA GLN A 132 21.45 -17.21 -5.91
C GLN A 132 20.19 -16.50 -6.42
N PHE A 133 19.54 -15.71 -5.55
CA PHE A 133 18.63 -14.69 -6.03
C PHE A 133 19.48 -13.51 -6.52
N GLY A 134 19.30 -13.14 -7.77
CA GLY A 134 20.03 -12.00 -8.37
C GLY A 134 19.71 -10.65 -7.73
N GLY A 135 18.86 -10.63 -6.70
CA GLY A 135 18.36 -9.41 -6.07
C GLY A 135 17.42 -8.63 -7.00
N ASP A 136 16.94 -7.50 -6.52
CA ASP A 136 16.21 -6.54 -7.32
C ASP A 136 16.91 -5.18 -7.25
N VAL A 137 16.53 -4.25 -8.12
CA VAL A 137 17.09 -2.90 -8.13
C VAL A 137 16.66 -2.14 -6.88
N LYS A 138 17.54 -1.27 -6.37
CA LYS A 138 17.35 -0.54 -5.10
C LYS A 138 16.03 0.22 -4.97
N TYR A 139 15.45 0.65 -6.10
CA TYR A 139 14.17 1.38 -6.15
C TYR A 139 12.94 0.48 -6.31
N HIS A 140 13.07 -0.84 -6.12
CA HIS A 140 11.98 -1.82 -6.00
C HIS A 140 11.92 -2.48 -4.62
N LEU A 141 12.95 -2.34 -3.80
CA LEU A 141 13.06 -3.03 -2.52
C LEU A 141 11.95 -2.63 -1.55
N GLY A 142 11.45 -3.61 -0.80
CA GLY A 142 10.59 -3.42 0.35
C GLY A 142 11.38 -3.13 1.61
N TYR A 143 10.68 -2.76 2.68
CA TYR A 143 11.27 -2.57 4.01
C TYR A 143 10.18 -2.68 5.09
N SER A 144 10.58 -3.04 6.29
CA SER A 144 9.69 -3.14 7.44
C SER A 144 10.39 -2.58 8.67
N SER A 145 9.70 -1.74 9.45
CA SER A 145 10.29 -1.11 10.63
C SER A 145 9.20 -0.65 11.61
N ASP A 146 9.61 -0.50 12.86
CA ASP A 146 8.83 0.21 13.87
C ASP A 146 9.34 1.64 13.98
N ILE A 147 8.42 2.60 13.98
CA ILE A 147 8.73 4.01 14.20
C ILE A 147 7.99 4.54 15.42
N THR A 148 8.59 5.52 16.09
CA THR A 148 7.94 6.24 17.19
C THR A 148 7.47 7.60 16.69
N THR A 149 6.18 7.88 16.86
CA THR A 149 5.58 9.18 16.55
C THR A 149 5.99 10.24 17.57
N ASP A 150 5.79 11.52 17.28
CA ASP A 150 6.04 12.61 18.23
C ASP A 150 5.21 12.49 19.50
N SER A 151 4.01 11.89 19.40
CA SER A 151 3.17 11.58 20.56
C SER A 151 3.68 10.40 21.42
N GLY A 152 4.81 9.80 21.06
CA GLY A 152 5.42 8.67 21.76
C GLY A 152 4.77 7.30 21.46
N LYS A 153 3.86 7.21 20.48
CA LYS A 153 3.26 5.95 20.08
C LYS A 153 4.16 5.22 19.08
N THR A 154 4.40 3.94 19.32
CA THR A 154 5.08 3.07 18.34
C THR A 154 4.07 2.52 17.36
N ILE A 155 4.37 2.63 16.07
CA ILE A 155 3.59 2.07 14.96
C ILE A 155 4.49 1.25 14.05
N HIS A 156 3.92 0.21 13.46
CA HIS A 156 4.63 -0.64 12.51
C HIS A 156 4.39 -0.18 11.08
N LEU A 157 5.47 -0.05 10.30
CA LEU A 157 5.42 0.28 8.88
C LEU A 157 5.93 -0.88 8.04
N SER A 158 5.24 -1.18 6.96
CA SER A 158 5.72 -2.12 5.95
C SER A 158 5.55 -1.52 4.57
N LEU A 159 6.63 -1.47 3.80
CA LEU A 159 6.64 -1.10 2.39
C LEU A 159 6.78 -2.36 1.56
N ALA A 160 5.75 -2.71 0.79
CA ALA A 160 5.80 -3.87 -0.09
C ALA A 160 6.84 -3.66 -1.21
N PRO A 161 7.64 -4.66 -1.58
CA PRO A 161 8.43 -4.60 -2.80
C PRO A 161 7.49 -4.49 -4.01
N ASN A 162 7.96 -3.89 -5.11
CA ASN A 162 7.16 -3.77 -6.33
C ASN A 162 7.97 -4.15 -7.57
N PRO A 163 7.33 -4.69 -8.61
CA PRO A 163 7.96 -4.86 -9.92
C PRO A 163 7.88 -3.55 -10.74
N SER A 164 8.44 -3.57 -11.94
CA SER A 164 8.28 -2.45 -12.90
C SER A 164 6.85 -2.32 -13.46
N HIS A 165 6.00 -3.34 -13.30
CA HIS A 165 4.60 -3.30 -13.70
C HIS A 165 3.80 -2.43 -12.72
N LEU A 166 3.44 -1.22 -13.16
CA LEU A 166 2.76 -0.24 -12.31
C LEU A 166 1.41 -0.74 -11.83
N GLU A 167 1.06 -0.42 -10.59
CA GLU A 167 -0.20 -0.70 -9.88
C GLU A 167 -0.43 -2.18 -9.52
N THR A 168 0.44 -3.12 -9.94
CA THR A 168 0.30 -4.54 -9.54
C THR A 168 0.53 -4.78 -8.06
N VAL A 169 1.17 -3.85 -7.37
CA VAL A 169 1.36 -3.87 -5.92
C VAL A 169 0.07 -3.57 -5.14
N ASP A 170 -0.92 -2.90 -5.75
CA ASP A 170 -2.14 -2.47 -5.09
C ASP A 170 -2.93 -3.67 -4.51
N PRO A 171 -3.33 -4.69 -5.29
CA PRO A 171 -4.04 -5.84 -4.74
C PRO A 171 -3.18 -6.65 -3.76
N ILE A 172 -1.85 -6.61 -3.88
CA ILE A 172 -0.94 -7.27 -2.92
C ILE A 172 -1.04 -6.60 -1.56
N VAL A 173 -0.94 -5.27 -1.51
CA VAL A 173 -1.06 -4.50 -0.25
C VAL A 173 -2.43 -4.69 0.39
N GLU A 174 -3.51 -4.61 -0.41
CA GLU A 174 -4.87 -4.86 0.08
C GLU A 174 -5.04 -6.27 0.66
N GLY A 175 -4.49 -7.28 -0.03
CA GLY A 175 -4.49 -8.66 0.44
C GLY A 175 -3.70 -8.87 1.73
N MET A 176 -2.52 -8.23 1.85
CA MET A 176 -1.71 -8.27 3.07
C MET A 176 -2.43 -7.59 4.25
N VAL A 177 -3.04 -6.42 4.02
CA VAL A 177 -3.83 -5.72 5.04
C VAL A 177 -5.03 -6.56 5.46
N ARG A 178 -5.78 -7.14 4.51
CA ARG A 178 -6.91 -8.01 4.81
C ARG A 178 -6.49 -9.23 5.64
N SER A 179 -5.39 -9.86 5.30
CA SER A 179 -4.84 -10.98 6.09
C SER A 179 -4.50 -10.56 7.52
N LYS A 180 -3.86 -9.41 7.70
CA LYS A 180 -3.53 -8.89 9.04
C LYS A 180 -4.77 -8.49 9.85
N ILE A 181 -5.80 -7.92 9.22
CA ILE A 181 -7.09 -7.68 9.87
C ILE A 181 -7.65 -8.98 10.45
N ASP A 182 -7.67 -10.05 9.63
CA ASP A 182 -8.25 -11.33 10.02
C ASP A 182 -7.38 -12.10 11.03
N MET A 183 -6.04 -12.02 10.90
CA MET A 183 -5.11 -12.87 11.66
C MET A 183 -4.53 -12.21 12.90
N LYS A 184 -4.37 -10.88 12.89
CA LYS A 184 -3.68 -10.13 13.95
C LYS A 184 -4.61 -9.22 14.73
N TYR A 185 -5.66 -8.71 14.11
CA TYR A 185 -6.54 -7.68 14.67
C TYR A 185 -7.98 -8.14 14.87
N ASP A 186 -8.27 -9.44 14.84
CA ASP A 186 -9.59 -10.04 15.11
C ASP A 186 -10.74 -9.39 14.32
N GLY A 187 -10.49 -8.99 13.09
CA GLY A 187 -11.45 -8.31 12.23
C GLY A 187 -11.50 -6.79 12.38
N ASP A 188 -10.74 -6.19 13.30
CA ASP A 188 -10.73 -4.74 13.53
C ASP A 188 -9.89 -3.98 12.49
N SER A 189 -10.54 -3.52 11.42
CA SER A 189 -9.92 -2.71 10.38
C SER A 189 -9.52 -1.30 10.82
N SER A 190 -9.81 -0.88 12.05
CA SER A 190 -9.37 0.41 12.57
C SER A 190 -7.90 0.43 12.99
N LYS A 191 -7.29 -0.72 13.17
CA LYS A 191 -5.92 -0.89 13.68
C LYS A 191 -4.85 -0.85 12.60
N ILE A 192 -5.23 -1.05 11.35
CA ILE A 192 -4.31 -1.07 10.20
C ILE A 192 -4.87 -0.29 9.03
N ALA A 193 -4.01 0.38 8.27
CA ALA A 193 -4.43 1.09 7.06
C ALA A 193 -3.50 0.82 5.88
N PRO A 194 -4.04 0.51 4.69
CA PRO A 194 -3.30 0.54 3.45
C PRO A 194 -3.09 1.97 2.98
N ILE A 195 -1.91 2.23 2.41
CA ILE A 195 -1.55 3.46 1.72
C ILE A 195 -1.06 3.06 0.33
N LEU A 196 -1.69 3.56 -0.71
CA LEU A 196 -1.28 3.34 -2.09
C LEU A 196 -0.83 4.66 -2.72
N ILE A 197 0.40 4.68 -3.23
CA ILE A 197 1.00 5.86 -3.84
C ILE A 197 1.15 5.63 -5.34
N HIS A 198 0.40 6.37 -6.11
CA HIS A 198 0.23 6.20 -7.55
C HIS A 198 0.96 7.28 -8.35
N GLY A 199 1.29 6.97 -9.60
CA GLY A 199 1.54 7.98 -10.64
C GLY A 199 0.23 8.35 -11.33
N ASP A 200 0.09 9.61 -11.78
CA ASP A 200 -1.15 10.13 -12.39
C ASP A 200 -1.57 9.40 -13.67
N ALA A 201 -0.61 9.02 -14.50
CA ALA A 201 -0.91 8.24 -15.70
C ALA A 201 -1.27 6.78 -15.39
N ALA A 202 -0.64 6.19 -14.36
CA ALA A 202 -0.86 4.81 -13.98
C ALA A 202 -2.25 4.61 -13.35
N ILE A 203 -2.62 5.43 -12.36
CA ILE A 203 -3.94 5.35 -11.71
C ILE A 203 -5.09 5.53 -12.71
N ALA A 204 -4.92 6.41 -13.71
CA ALA A 204 -5.93 6.66 -14.73
C ALA A 204 -6.00 5.56 -15.80
N GLY A 205 -4.89 4.87 -16.09
CA GLY A 205 -4.78 3.98 -17.24
C GLY A 205 -4.75 2.49 -16.92
N GLN A 206 -4.33 2.09 -15.73
CA GLN A 206 -4.19 0.67 -15.39
C GLN A 206 -5.51 0.08 -14.89
N GLY A 207 -6.00 -0.97 -15.59
CA GLY A 207 -7.26 -1.63 -15.25
C GLY A 207 -7.30 -2.23 -13.83
N VAL A 208 -6.15 -2.67 -13.31
CA VAL A 208 -6.05 -3.23 -11.95
C VAL A 208 -6.47 -2.24 -10.87
N VAL A 209 -6.28 -0.94 -11.05
CA VAL A 209 -6.74 0.11 -10.11
C VAL A 209 -8.27 0.11 -10.02
N TYR A 210 -8.94 0.01 -11.18
CA TYR A 210 -10.41 -0.07 -11.24
C TYR A 210 -10.94 -1.33 -10.58
N GLU A 211 -10.28 -2.47 -10.76
CA GLU A 211 -10.64 -3.73 -10.12
C GLU A 211 -10.47 -3.66 -8.60
N VAL A 212 -9.34 -3.15 -8.11
CA VAL A 212 -9.08 -2.97 -6.68
C VAL A 212 -10.11 -2.04 -6.04
N THR A 213 -10.41 -0.91 -6.66
CA THR A 213 -11.43 0.03 -6.14
C THR A 213 -12.82 -0.61 -6.12
N GLN A 214 -13.20 -1.43 -7.11
CA GLN A 214 -14.47 -2.15 -7.10
C GLN A 214 -14.54 -3.21 -5.99
N MET A 215 -13.42 -3.79 -5.59
CA MET A 215 -13.37 -4.76 -4.48
C MET A 215 -13.42 -4.12 -3.09
N SER A 216 -13.12 -2.82 -2.96
CA SER A 216 -12.86 -2.13 -1.68
C SER A 216 -14.00 -2.21 -0.65
N LYS A 217 -15.24 -2.39 -1.08
CA LYS A 217 -16.43 -2.46 -0.21
C LYS A 217 -17.03 -3.88 -0.11
N LEU A 218 -16.49 -4.85 -0.82
CA LEU A 218 -16.98 -6.23 -0.78
C LEU A 218 -16.54 -6.91 0.51
N ASP A 219 -17.42 -7.69 1.13
CA ASP A 219 -17.17 -8.31 2.44
C ASP A 219 -15.92 -9.20 2.46
N GLY A 220 -15.63 -9.90 1.36
CA GLY A 220 -14.45 -10.74 1.23
C GLY A 220 -13.13 -9.97 1.04
N TYR A 221 -13.17 -8.67 0.71
CA TYR A 221 -11.98 -7.89 0.29
C TYR A 221 -11.75 -6.61 1.08
N LYS A 222 -12.80 -6.02 1.67
CA LYS A 222 -12.72 -4.74 2.37
C LYS A 222 -11.62 -4.71 3.44
N THR A 223 -10.88 -3.59 3.48
CA THR A 223 -9.77 -3.32 4.40
C THR A 223 -10.05 -2.17 5.37
N GLY A 224 -11.27 -1.62 5.34
CA GLY A 224 -11.62 -0.45 6.14
C GLY A 224 -11.16 0.87 5.51
N GLY A 225 -10.97 0.86 4.19
CA GLY A 225 -10.61 2.02 3.38
C GLY A 225 -9.10 2.22 3.22
N THR A 226 -8.73 2.69 2.05
CA THR A 226 -7.36 2.95 1.60
C THR A 226 -7.12 4.44 1.48
N VAL A 227 -5.93 4.89 1.88
CA VAL A 227 -5.46 6.25 1.60
C VAL A 227 -4.69 6.21 0.28
N HIS A 228 -5.29 6.72 -0.79
CA HIS A 228 -4.66 6.84 -2.10
C HIS A 228 -4.00 8.20 -2.24
N ILE A 229 -2.70 8.24 -2.55
CA ILE A 229 -1.96 9.47 -2.80
C ILE A 229 -1.43 9.42 -4.23
N VAL A 230 -1.86 10.35 -5.05
CA VAL A 230 -1.43 10.41 -6.46
C VAL A 230 -0.35 11.47 -6.62
N ILE A 231 0.85 11.06 -6.99
CA ILE A 231 1.93 11.96 -7.40
C ILE A 231 1.59 12.44 -8.83
N ASN A 232 0.78 13.50 -8.91
CA ASN A 232 0.33 14.05 -10.19
C ASN A 232 1.39 15.01 -10.75
N ASN A 233 2.39 14.45 -11.37
CA ASN A 233 3.44 15.21 -12.02
C ASN A 233 3.12 15.60 -13.48
N GLN A 234 1.92 15.27 -13.97
CA GLN A 234 1.33 15.70 -15.23
C GLN A 234 2.02 15.12 -16.49
N VAL A 235 2.91 14.15 -16.34
CA VAL A 235 3.60 13.48 -17.45
C VAL A 235 3.72 11.98 -17.19
N GLY A 236 3.11 11.16 -18.02
CA GLY A 236 3.26 9.70 -17.98
C GLY A 236 4.35 9.24 -18.94
N PHE A 237 5.49 8.76 -18.41
CA PHE A 237 6.69 8.44 -19.21
C PHE A 237 7.09 9.63 -20.10
N THR A 238 6.63 9.69 -21.35
CA THR A 238 6.85 10.79 -22.30
C THR A 238 5.55 11.45 -22.78
N THR A 239 4.39 11.04 -22.23
CA THR A 239 3.06 11.48 -22.68
C THR A 239 2.53 12.57 -21.76
N ASN A 240 2.09 13.69 -22.35
CA ASN A 240 1.44 14.77 -21.61
C ASN A 240 0.07 14.30 -21.06
N TYR A 241 -0.35 14.82 -19.92
CA TYR A 241 -1.63 14.44 -19.31
C TYR A 241 -2.85 14.70 -20.24
N LYS A 242 -2.77 15.69 -21.14
CA LYS A 242 -3.81 16.01 -22.11
C LYS A 242 -4.02 14.91 -23.14
N ASP A 243 -2.98 14.13 -23.41
CA ASP A 243 -2.98 13.03 -24.38
C ASP A 243 -3.11 11.66 -23.70
N ALA A 244 -3.05 11.63 -22.36
CA ALA A 244 -3.00 10.39 -21.58
C ALA A 244 -4.36 9.91 -21.08
N ARG A 245 -5.36 10.79 -20.95
CA ARG A 245 -6.68 10.44 -20.42
C ARG A 245 -7.78 11.33 -20.96
N SER A 246 -9.00 10.78 -21.04
CA SER A 246 -10.22 11.53 -21.39
C SER A 246 -10.85 12.24 -20.20
N GLY A 247 -10.67 11.71 -18.99
CA GLY A 247 -11.18 12.30 -17.73
C GLY A 247 -10.44 13.59 -17.38
N THR A 248 -11.14 14.50 -16.72
CA THR A 248 -10.54 15.78 -16.28
C THR A 248 -9.42 15.54 -15.28
N TYR A 249 -9.64 14.65 -14.31
CA TYR A 249 -8.69 14.33 -13.25
C TYR A 249 -8.21 12.89 -13.34
N CYS A 250 -6.95 12.66 -13.01
CA CYS A 250 -6.41 11.30 -12.90
C CYS A 250 -7.11 10.48 -11.81
N THR A 251 -7.69 11.14 -10.83
CA THR A 251 -8.44 10.57 -9.71
C THR A 251 -9.91 10.31 -9.99
N ASP A 252 -10.39 10.42 -11.25
CA ASP A 252 -11.81 10.16 -11.58
C ASP A 252 -12.27 8.74 -11.22
N VAL A 253 -11.35 7.78 -11.08
CA VAL A 253 -11.61 6.43 -10.56
C VAL A 253 -12.27 6.44 -9.17
N ALA A 254 -11.99 7.43 -8.33
CA ALA A 254 -12.59 7.58 -7.00
C ALA A 254 -14.13 7.71 -7.04
N LYS A 255 -14.66 8.26 -8.14
CA LYS A 255 -16.11 8.47 -8.34
C LYS A 255 -16.88 7.14 -8.44
N ILE A 256 -16.23 6.08 -8.91
CA ILE A 256 -16.82 4.74 -9.05
C ILE A 256 -17.31 4.22 -7.69
N THR A 257 -16.54 4.44 -6.65
CA THR A 257 -16.85 4.00 -5.28
C THR A 257 -17.41 5.12 -4.40
N SER A 258 -17.71 6.30 -4.97
CA SER A 258 -18.17 7.47 -4.24
C SER A 258 -17.23 7.86 -3.10
N SER A 259 -15.93 7.83 -3.37
CA SER A 259 -14.86 8.21 -2.44
C SER A 259 -14.49 9.68 -2.64
N PRO A 260 -14.25 10.48 -1.59
CA PRO A 260 -13.87 11.89 -1.76
C PRO A 260 -12.47 12.03 -2.36
N VAL A 261 -12.26 13.12 -3.10
CA VAL A 261 -10.97 13.51 -3.67
C VAL A 261 -10.58 14.88 -3.14
N PHE A 262 -9.34 15.03 -2.69
CA PHE A 262 -8.74 16.31 -2.33
C PHE A 262 -7.61 16.62 -3.31
N HIS A 263 -7.79 17.67 -4.12
CA HIS A 263 -6.75 18.20 -5.01
C HIS A 263 -5.93 19.23 -4.24
N VAL A 264 -4.65 19.03 -4.13
CA VAL A 264 -3.78 19.91 -3.36
C VAL A 264 -2.54 20.32 -4.15
N ASN A 265 -2.19 21.62 -4.07
CA ASN A 265 -0.96 22.13 -4.65
C ASN A 265 0.23 21.62 -3.84
N GLY A 266 1.13 20.85 -4.46
CA GLY A 266 2.32 20.27 -3.84
C GLY A 266 3.34 21.32 -3.34
N ASP A 267 3.31 22.54 -3.85
CA ASP A 267 4.17 23.63 -3.36
C ASP A 267 3.69 24.23 -2.03
N ASP A 268 2.42 24.00 -1.65
CA ASP A 268 1.87 24.44 -0.38
C ASP A 268 1.86 23.30 0.66
N ALA A 269 2.99 23.13 1.33
CA ALA A 269 3.20 22.04 2.27
C ALA A 269 2.19 22.00 3.43
N GLU A 270 1.73 23.15 3.92
CA GLU A 270 0.70 23.20 4.97
C GLU A 270 -0.65 22.73 4.45
N ALA A 271 -1.00 23.09 3.22
CA ALA A 271 -2.21 22.60 2.56
C ALA A 271 -2.17 21.08 2.33
N VAL A 272 -1.00 20.55 1.95
CA VAL A 272 -0.78 19.10 1.80
C VAL A 272 -1.04 18.37 3.12
N VAL A 273 -0.38 18.80 4.20
CA VAL A 273 -0.56 18.20 5.53
C VAL A 273 -2.00 18.30 6.01
N TYR A 274 -2.68 19.42 5.75
CA TYR A 274 -4.09 19.57 6.09
C TYR A 274 -5.00 18.60 5.33
N ALA A 275 -4.82 18.49 4.02
CA ALA A 275 -5.61 17.58 3.18
C ALA A 275 -5.42 16.12 3.62
N ILE A 276 -4.20 15.75 3.96
CA ILE A 276 -3.86 14.42 4.49
C ILE A 276 -4.58 14.17 5.83
N ASN A 277 -4.51 15.10 6.78
CA ASN A 277 -5.17 14.94 8.07
C ASN A 277 -6.68 14.74 7.90
N LEU A 278 -7.31 15.54 7.04
CA LEU A 278 -8.73 15.40 6.71
C LEU A 278 -9.05 14.04 6.07
N ALA A 279 -8.19 13.56 5.19
CA ALA A 279 -8.32 12.27 4.54
C ALA A 279 -8.23 11.10 5.54
N VAL A 280 -7.26 11.11 6.44
CA VAL A 280 -7.09 10.07 7.46
C VAL A 280 -8.26 10.08 8.45
N GLU A 281 -8.74 11.25 8.87
CA GLU A 281 -9.94 11.39 9.71
C GLU A 281 -11.18 10.79 9.02
N TYR A 282 -11.38 11.12 7.75
CA TYR A 282 -12.50 10.59 6.96
C TYR A 282 -12.44 9.07 6.83
N ARG A 283 -11.27 8.52 6.46
CA ARG A 283 -11.02 7.08 6.38
C ARG A 283 -11.34 6.38 7.69
N GLN A 284 -10.82 6.89 8.81
CA GLN A 284 -11.01 6.28 10.13
C GLN A 284 -12.46 6.33 10.59
N LYS A 285 -13.17 7.41 10.28
CA LYS A 285 -14.57 7.54 10.64
C LYS A 285 -15.49 6.67 9.80
N TYR A 286 -15.29 6.65 8.48
CA TYR A 286 -16.25 6.05 7.55
C TYR A 286 -15.81 4.71 6.95
N LYS A 287 -14.59 4.27 7.23
CA LYS A 287 -14.04 3.00 6.75
C LYS A 287 -14.18 2.82 5.24
N THR A 288 -13.82 3.85 4.48
CA THR A 288 -13.89 3.90 3.02
C THR A 288 -12.66 4.60 2.45
N ASP A 289 -12.39 4.37 1.18
CA ASP A 289 -11.26 4.95 0.47
C ASP A 289 -11.36 6.47 0.41
N VAL A 290 -10.20 7.12 0.33
CA VAL A 290 -10.03 8.55 0.14
C VAL A 290 -8.86 8.78 -0.79
N PHE A 291 -8.96 9.77 -1.68
CA PHE A 291 -7.95 10.07 -2.68
C PHE A 291 -7.39 11.47 -2.49
N ILE A 292 -6.07 11.59 -2.57
CA ILE A 292 -5.35 12.85 -2.56
C ILE A 292 -4.65 12.98 -3.92
N ASP A 293 -5.02 14.01 -4.69
CA ASP A 293 -4.36 14.41 -5.90
C ASP A 293 -3.30 15.46 -5.56
N LEU A 294 -2.05 15.02 -5.38
CA LEU A 294 -0.91 15.87 -5.09
C LEU A 294 -0.38 16.45 -6.41
N LEU A 295 -0.88 17.64 -6.78
CA LEU A 295 -0.47 18.32 -7.99
C LEU A 295 0.96 18.85 -7.84
N CYS A 296 1.86 18.33 -8.65
CA CYS A 296 3.30 18.59 -8.58
C CYS A 296 3.94 18.56 -9.97
N TYR A 297 5.24 18.48 -10.04
CA TYR A 297 5.97 18.33 -11.29
C TYR A 297 7.05 17.25 -11.19
N ARG A 298 7.64 16.87 -12.30
CA ARG A 298 8.77 15.92 -12.39
C ARG A 298 9.99 16.67 -12.89
N ARG A 299 11.03 16.78 -12.07
CA ARG A 299 12.23 17.56 -12.38
C ARG A 299 13.02 17.01 -13.56
N PHE A 300 13.20 15.71 -13.64
CA PHE A 300 13.96 15.02 -14.68
C PHE A 300 13.05 14.31 -15.68
N GLY A 301 13.61 13.59 -16.65
CA GLY A 301 12.88 12.68 -17.53
C GLY A 301 12.23 11.53 -16.76
N HIS A 302 11.87 10.46 -17.45
CA HIS A 302 11.34 9.28 -16.77
C HIS A 302 12.30 8.75 -15.72
N ASN A 303 13.59 8.77 -16.03
CA ASN A 303 14.70 8.62 -15.10
C ASN A 303 15.78 9.67 -15.37
N GLU A 304 16.86 9.67 -14.62
CA GLU A 304 17.90 10.71 -14.65
C GLU A 304 18.76 10.71 -15.93
N ALA A 305 18.70 9.63 -16.73
CA ALA A 305 19.38 9.52 -18.01
C ALA A 305 18.51 9.93 -19.22
N ASP A 306 17.22 10.23 -18.98
CA ASP A 306 16.26 10.60 -20.02
C ASP A 306 16.18 12.13 -20.19
N GLU A 307 16.14 12.63 -21.46
CA GLU A 307 16.00 14.06 -21.77
C GLU A 307 14.52 14.42 -22.02
N PRO A 308 13.84 15.02 -21.05
CA PRO A 308 12.40 15.25 -21.17
C PRO A 308 12.01 16.34 -22.16
N LYS A 309 12.95 17.18 -22.57
CA LYS A 309 12.71 18.26 -23.56
C LYS A 309 12.46 17.70 -24.96
N PHE A 310 12.81 16.45 -25.24
CA PHE A 310 12.47 15.81 -26.51
C PHE A 310 10.96 15.77 -26.75
N THR A 311 10.18 15.63 -25.69
CA THR A 311 8.72 15.49 -25.77
C THR A 311 7.94 16.66 -25.13
N GLN A 312 8.47 17.28 -24.05
CA GLN A 312 7.81 18.37 -23.33
C GLN A 312 8.71 19.63 -23.20
N PRO A 313 9.17 20.26 -24.30
CA PRO A 313 10.13 21.34 -24.24
C PRO A 313 9.61 22.59 -23.51
N LEU A 314 8.32 22.93 -23.66
CA LEU A 314 7.72 24.11 -23.02
C LEU A 314 7.56 23.89 -21.52
N LEU A 315 7.06 22.72 -21.12
CA LEU A 315 6.85 22.36 -19.71
C LEU A 315 8.18 22.42 -18.96
N TYR A 316 9.24 21.82 -19.52
CA TYR A 316 10.54 21.77 -18.84
C TYR A 316 11.28 23.13 -18.83
N LYS A 317 10.99 24.05 -19.72
CA LYS A 317 11.44 25.46 -19.60
C LYS A 317 10.83 26.15 -18.36
N LEU A 318 9.62 25.80 -17.99
CA LEU A 318 8.97 26.31 -16.79
C LEU A 318 9.54 25.63 -15.54
N ILE A 319 9.65 24.29 -15.54
CA ILE A 319 10.17 23.48 -14.43
C ILE A 319 11.61 23.90 -14.07
N GLU A 320 12.47 24.18 -15.04
CA GLU A 320 13.84 24.63 -14.79
C GLU A 320 13.94 25.90 -13.94
N LYS A 321 12.96 26.78 -14.06
CA LYS A 321 12.90 28.06 -13.35
C LYS A 321 12.08 27.97 -12.06
N HIS A 322 11.35 26.87 -11.86
CA HIS A 322 10.47 26.71 -10.73
C HIS A 322 11.29 26.36 -9.47
N PRO A 323 11.12 27.08 -8.35
CA PRO A 323 11.80 26.75 -7.10
C PRO A 323 11.26 25.41 -6.55
N ASN A 324 12.09 24.67 -5.84
CA ASN A 324 11.63 23.46 -5.17
C ASN A 324 10.68 23.77 -3.99
N PRO A 325 9.83 22.83 -3.56
CA PRO A 325 8.86 23.08 -2.48
C PRO A 325 9.50 23.54 -1.15
N LYS A 326 10.71 23.11 -0.83
CA LYS A 326 11.45 23.58 0.36
C LYS A 326 11.71 25.07 0.31
N ASP A 327 12.20 25.56 -0.84
CA ASP A 327 12.55 26.99 -0.99
C ASP A 327 11.27 27.86 -1.01
N VAL A 328 10.18 27.37 -1.62
CA VAL A 328 8.87 28.02 -1.57
C VAL A 328 8.41 28.16 -0.12
N TYR A 329 8.46 27.06 0.62
CA TYR A 329 7.97 27.03 2.00
C TYR A 329 8.85 27.81 2.97
N ALA A 330 10.17 27.72 2.85
CA ALA A 330 11.10 28.49 3.67
C ALA A 330 10.86 30.01 3.51
N LYS A 331 10.72 30.51 2.27
CA LYS A 331 10.40 31.92 2.02
C LYS A 331 9.04 32.33 2.63
N LYS A 332 8.04 31.48 2.59
CA LYS A 332 6.76 31.73 3.27
C LYS A 332 6.96 31.90 4.77
N LEU A 333 7.67 30.97 5.42
CA LEU A 333 7.91 30.99 6.86
C LEU A 333 8.77 32.19 7.31
N GLU A 334 9.75 32.61 6.50
CA GLU A 334 10.53 33.79 6.73
C GLU A 334 9.65 35.06 6.65
N ALA A 335 8.79 35.16 5.64
CA ALA A 335 7.88 36.30 5.46
C ALA A 335 6.85 36.42 6.59
N GLU A 336 6.42 35.27 7.15
CA GLU A 336 5.50 35.21 8.30
C GLU A 336 6.22 35.44 9.65
N GLY A 337 7.55 35.48 9.68
CA GLY A 337 8.34 35.57 10.90
C GLY A 337 8.36 34.27 11.75
N SER A 338 7.98 33.14 11.17
CA SER A 338 7.99 31.83 11.84
C SER A 338 9.41 31.26 11.98
N ILE A 339 10.31 31.61 11.08
CA ILE A 339 11.75 31.31 11.11
C ILE A 339 12.56 32.54 10.68
N ASP A 340 13.84 32.56 11.01
CA ASP A 340 14.79 33.49 10.41
C ASP A 340 15.49 32.88 9.18
N ALA A 341 16.09 33.71 8.34
CA ALA A 341 16.77 33.29 7.13
C ALA A 341 18.00 32.38 7.38
N LYS A 342 18.54 32.35 8.62
CA LYS A 342 19.66 31.49 8.99
C LYS A 342 19.17 30.04 9.26
N TYR A 343 17.95 29.88 9.82
CA TYR A 343 17.42 28.59 10.22
C TYR A 343 17.35 27.61 9.04
N ALA A 344 16.72 28.00 7.92
CA ALA A 344 16.59 27.12 6.77
C ALA A 344 17.95 26.66 6.21
N LYS A 345 18.93 27.58 6.14
CA LYS A 345 20.30 27.28 5.70
C LYS A 345 21.03 26.36 6.67
N GLN A 346 20.83 26.56 7.96
CA GLN A 346 21.44 25.75 9.01
C GLN A 346 20.93 24.29 8.92
N VAL A 347 19.63 24.09 8.86
CA VAL A 347 19.00 22.75 8.75
C VAL A 347 19.45 22.02 7.47
N GLU A 348 19.58 22.76 6.36
CA GLU A 348 20.11 22.21 5.11
C GLU A 348 21.56 21.75 5.26
N LYS A 349 22.41 22.59 5.81
CA LYS A 349 23.82 22.28 6.00
C LYS A 349 24.04 21.11 6.93
N GLU A 350 23.40 21.13 8.10
CA GLU A 350 23.51 20.04 9.08
C GLU A 350 23.14 18.68 8.48
N PHE A 351 22.07 18.62 7.72
CA PHE A 351 21.66 17.40 7.09
C PHE A 351 22.59 16.97 5.94
N LYS A 352 23.11 17.90 5.17
CA LYS A 352 24.09 17.61 4.12
C LYS A 352 25.40 17.07 4.71
N ASP A 353 25.87 17.65 5.81
CA ASP A 353 27.07 17.20 6.51
C ASP A 353 26.85 15.79 7.09
N TYR A 354 25.66 15.53 7.65
CA TYR A 354 25.27 14.19 8.09
C TYR A 354 25.30 13.16 6.95
N LEU A 355 24.71 13.46 5.79
CA LEU A 355 24.74 12.57 4.63
C LEU A 355 26.17 12.32 4.12
N GLN A 356 27.05 13.31 4.20
CA GLN A 356 28.46 13.13 3.83
C GLN A 356 29.15 12.15 4.78
N THR A 357 28.92 12.24 6.09
CA THR A 357 29.41 11.26 7.07
C THR A 357 28.89 9.87 6.77
N GLN A 358 27.58 9.73 6.46
CA GLN A 358 26.98 8.44 6.11
C GLN A 358 27.59 7.83 4.82
N LEU A 359 27.99 8.67 3.85
CA LEU A 359 28.66 8.21 2.63
C LEU A 359 30.08 7.70 2.93
N GLU A 360 30.80 8.37 3.79
CA GLU A 360 32.16 7.94 4.20
C GLU A 360 32.11 6.58 4.91
N GLU A 361 31.15 6.42 5.82
CA GLU A 361 30.87 5.16 6.47
C GLU A 361 30.43 4.07 5.48
N ALA A 362 29.59 4.41 4.47
CA ALA A 362 29.14 3.48 3.44
C ALA A 362 30.29 2.94 2.58
N LYS A 363 31.26 3.80 2.25
CA LYS A 363 32.46 3.42 1.50
C LYS A 363 33.34 2.42 2.24
N ALA A 364 33.36 2.51 3.58
CA ALA A 364 34.10 1.60 4.44
C ALA A 364 33.44 0.22 4.62
N VAL A 365 32.18 0.05 4.19
CA VAL A 365 31.46 -1.23 4.25
C VAL A 365 32.01 -2.16 3.16
N GLU A 366 32.39 -3.37 3.52
CA GLU A 366 32.80 -4.40 2.55
C GLU A 366 31.60 -5.19 2.03
N VAL A 367 30.69 -5.59 2.93
CA VAL A 367 29.50 -6.40 2.63
C VAL A 367 28.33 -5.89 3.45
N LEU A 368 27.16 -5.75 2.83
CA LEU A 368 25.93 -5.42 3.53
C LEU A 368 25.40 -6.63 4.32
N VAL A 369 24.89 -6.37 5.50
CA VAL A 369 24.18 -7.37 6.32
C VAL A 369 22.72 -6.95 6.40
N GLU A 370 21.78 -7.89 6.22
CA GLU A 370 20.38 -7.62 6.43
C GLU A 370 20.13 -7.26 7.90
N GLU A 371 19.61 -6.07 8.13
CA GLU A 371 19.28 -5.59 9.48
C GLU A 371 17.95 -6.16 10.00
N VAL A 372 17.07 -6.56 9.07
CA VAL A 372 15.77 -7.16 9.39
C VAL A 372 15.76 -8.60 8.90
N PRO A 373 15.63 -9.60 9.79
CA PRO A 373 15.61 -10.99 9.36
C PRO A 373 14.37 -11.26 8.49
N MET A 374 14.57 -11.95 7.37
CA MET A 374 13.51 -12.31 6.41
C MET A 374 12.36 -13.08 7.10
N PHE A 375 12.67 -13.89 8.10
CA PHE A 375 11.72 -14.70 8.85
C PHE A 375 11.67 -14.28 10.33
N GLY A 376 11.01 -13.15 10.60
CA GLY A 376 10.75 -12.67 11.96
C GLY A 376 9.29 -12.89 12.40
N GLY A 377 8.97 -12.58 13.65
CA GLY A 377 7.62 -12.66 14.19
C GLY A 377 6.98 -14.05 14.03
N ALA A 378 5.83 -14.13 13.35
CA ALA A 378 5.12 -15.38 13.10
C ALA A 378 5.86 -16.36 12.16
N TRP A 379 6.88 -15.89 11.45
CA TRP A 379 7.71 -16.68 10.54
C TRP A 379 8.98 -17.22 11.20
N LYS A 380 9.17 -16.93 12.50
CA LYS A 380 10.34 -17.38 13.25
C LYS A 380 10.42 -18.91 13.23
N GLY A 381 11.57 -19.44 12.83
CA GLY A 381 11.81 -20.88 12.70
C GLY A 381 11.55 -21.45 11.30
N LEU A 382 11.03 -20.63 10.39
CA LEU A 382 11.00 -21.00 8.97
C LEU A 382 12.35 -20.68 8.32
N ARG A 383 12.65 -21.37 7.23
CA ARG A 383 13.82 -21.13 6.38
C ARG A 383 13.42 -21.15 4.91
N PRO A 384 14.19 -20.54 4.01
CA PRO A 384 14.01 -20.74 2.58
C PRO A 384 14.11 -22.22 2.21
N ALA A 385 13.27 -22.67 1.28
CA ALA A 385 13.37 -24.02 0.76
C ALA A 385 14.64 -24.20 -0.07
N LYS A 386 15.34 -25.32 0.14
CA LYS A 386 16.47 -25.74 -0.70
C LYS A 386 15.95 -26.59 -1.86
N LYS A 387 16.68 -26.64 -2.98
CA LYS A 387 16.32 -27.47 -4.14
C LYS A 387 16.10 -28.94 -3.75
N ALA A 388 16.87 -29.46 -2.81
CA ALA A 388 16.73 -30.81 -2.30
C ALA A 388 15.41 -31.06 -1.56
N ASP A 389 14.82 -30.04 -0.93
CA ASP A 389 13.57 -30.20 -0.16
C ASP A 389 12.37 -30.58 -1.04
N ILE A 390 12.43 -30.25 -2.35
CA ILE A 390 11.37 -30.58 -3.32
C ILE A 390 11.20 -32.11 -3.47
N PHE A 391 12.29 -32.86 -3.25
CA PHE A 391 12.32 -34.31 -3.42
C PHE A 391 12.14 -35.07 -2.10
N VAL A 392 11.97 -34.36 -0.97
CA VAL A 392 11.73 -35.00 0.32
C VAL A 392 10.26 -35.43 0.40
N PRO A 393 9.95 -36.73 0.53
CA PRO A 393 8.59 -37.19 0.71
C PRO A 393 7.98 -36.61 2.00
N VAL A 394 6.81 -36.04 1.90
CA VAL A 394 6.02 -35.56 3.04
C VAL A 394 4.79 -36.43 3.20
N ASP A 395 4.54 -36.94 4.40
CA ASP A 395 3.32 -37.69 4.70
C ASP A 395 2.13 -36.73 4.79
N THR A 396 1.21 -36.80 3.84
CA THR A 396 0.00 -36.00 3.74
C THR A 396 -1.27 -36.82 4.03
N LYS A 397 -1.13 -38.03 4.57
CA LYS A 397 -2.28 -38.91 4.88
C LYS A 397 -3.14 -38.30 5.99
N VAL A 398 -4.42 -38.61 5.89
CA VAL A 398 -5.42 -38.38 6.93
C VAL A 398 -5.95 -39.76 7.36
N ASP A 399 -6.13 -39.98 8.64
CA ASP A 399 -6.67 -41.24 9.13
C ASP A 399 -8.14 -41.46 8.70
N ASP A 400 -8.54 -42.71 8.50
CA ASP A 400 -9.87 -43.08 7.99
C ASP A 400 -11.00 -42.52 8.87
N LYS A 401 -10.82 -42.53 10.18
CA LYS A 401 -11.87 -42.06 11.11
C LYS A 401 -12.12 -40.56 10.94
N THR A 402 -11.07 -39.77 10.88
CA THR A 402 -11.13 -38.31 10.65
C THR A 402 -11.73 -38.06 9.27
N PHE A 403 -11.23 -38.74 8.23
CA PHE A 403 -11.74 -38.59 6.87
C PHE A 403 -13.24 -38.85 6.79
N LEU A 404 -13.70 -40.01 7.29
CA LEU A 404 -15.11 -40.41 7.26
C LEU A 404 -16.02 -39.49 8.08
N SER A 405 -15.51 -38.98 9.21
CA SER A 405 -16.23 -38.00 10.04
C SER A 405 -16.46 -36.71 9.26
N LEU A 406 -15.39 -36.12 8.71
CA LEU A 406 -15.47 -34.88 7.95
C LEU A 406 -16.31 -35.04 6.67
N ALA A 407 -16.16 -36.15 5.96
CA ALA A 407 -16.96 -36.44 4.77
C ALA A 407 -18.47 -36.44 5.07
N LYS A 408 -18.88 -37.05 6.19
CA LYS A 408 -20.27 -37.02 6.66
C LYS A 408 -20.71 -35.62 7.04
N GLU A 409 -19.86 -34.84 7.72
CA GLU A 409 -20.16 -33.48 8.16
C GLU A 409 -20.41 -32.54 6.98
N ILE A 410 -19.49 -32.51 6.00
CA ILE A 410 -19.61 -31.61 4.85
C ILE A 410 -20.69 -32.01 3.85
N THR A 411 -21.18 -33.24 3.90
CA THR A 411 -22.29 -33.74 3.05
C THR A 411 -23.65 -33.68 3.74
N SER A 412 -23.69 -33.35 5.05
CA SER A 412 -24.93 -33.23 5.81
C SER A 412 -25.56 -31.86 5.66
N LEU A 413 -26.80 -31.81 5.20
CA LEU A 413 -27.55 -30.56 5.06
C LEU A 413 -28.49 -30.35 6.26
N PRO A 414 -28.68 -29.09 6.72
CA PRO A 414 -29.63 -28.79 7.79
C PRO A 414 -31.06 -29.07 7.38
N LYS A 415 -31.81 -29.77 8.23
CA LYS A 415 -33.18 -30.18 7.94
C LYS A 415 -34.21 -29.06 8.08
N ASP A 416 -33.87 -28.03 8.82
CA ASP A 416 -34.70 -26.86 9.12
C ASP A 416 -34.59 -25.77 8.06
N LYS A 417 -33.70 -25.93 7.08
CA LYS A 417 -33.45 -24.92 6.04
C LYS A 417 -33.99 -25.42 4.68
N LYS A 418 -34.60 -24.50 3.94
CA LYS A 418 -35.14 -24.78 2.61
C LYS A 418 -34.06 -24.65 1.56
N ILE A 419 -33.66 -25.80 1.01
CA ILE A 419 -32.57 -25.92 0.03
C ILE A 419 -33.14 -26.39 -1.31
N PHE A 420 -32.66 -25.80 -2.40
CA PHE A 420 -33.06 -26.12 -3.75
C PHE A 420 -32.87 -27.63 -4.03
N ARG A 421 -33.92 -28.30 -4.51
CA ARG A 421 -33.97 -29.75 -4.67
C ARG A 421 -32.76 -30.35 -5.41
N LYS A 422 -32.27 -29.69 -6.47
CA LYS A 422 -31.10 -30.17 -7.21
C LYS A 422 -29.82 -30.12 -6.38
N ILE A 423 -29.70 -29.17 -5.49
CA ILE A 423 -28.54 -29.05 -4.55
C ILE A 423 -28.67 -30.17 -3.51
N SER A 424 -29.85 -30.39 -2.94
CA SER A 424 -30.07 -31.51 -2.00
C SER A 424 -29.66 -32.84 -2.64
N LYS A 425 -30.06 -33.07 -3.89
CA LYS A 425 -29.69 -34.30 -4.63
C LYS A 425 -28.16 -34.39 -4.83
N LEU A 426 -27.47 -33.29 -5.17
CA LEU A 426 -26.02 -33.27 -5.31
C LEU A 426 -25.32 -33.69 -3.99
N TYR A 427 -25.82 -33.24 -2.86
CA TYR A 427 -25.27 -33.59 -1.55
C TYR A 427 -25.57 -35.05 -1.15
N GLU A 428 -26.74 -35.58 -1.50
CA GLU A 428 -27.03 -37.02 -1.38
C GLU A 428 -26.07 -37.86 -2.22
N ASP A 429 -25.81 -37.47 -3.45
CA ASP A 429 -24.88 -38.17 -4.34
C ASP A 429 -23.44 -38.14 -3.79
N ARG A 430 -23.01 -37.04 -3.20
CA ARG A 430 -21.72 -36.92 -2.49
C ARG A 430 -21.66 -37.83 -1.25
N ALA A 431 -22.72 -37.86 -0.46
CA ALA A 431 -22.80 -38.76 0.69
C ALA A 431 -22.72 -40.25 0.25
N ALA A 432 -23.29 -40.57 -0.91
CA ALA A 432 -23.22 -41.93 -1.47
C ALA A 432 -21.80 -42.32 -1.93
N MET A 433 -20.93 -41.37 -2.25
CA MET A 433 -19.51 -41.64 -2.58
C MET A 433 -18.76 -42.27 -1.41
N ILE A 434 -19.10 -41.90 -0.17
CA ILE A 434 -18.47 -42.41 1.04
C ILE A 434 -18.65 -43.92 1.15
N GLY A 435 -19.85 -44.41 0.87
CA GLY A 435 -20.14 -45.85 0.94
C GLY A 435 -19.55 -46.67 -0.21
N LYS A 436 -19.15 -46.00 -1.31
CA LYS A 436 -18.53 -46.65 -2.47
C LYS A 436 -17.00 -46.55 -2.48
N ASP A 437 -16.44 -45.82 -1.55
CA ASP A 437 -15.01 -45.47 -1.50
C ASP A 437 -14.49 -44.97 -2.85
N SER A 438 -15.30 -44.13 -3.50
CA SER A 438 -15.00 -43.56 -4.82
C SER A 438 -15.46 -42.12 -4.87
N TYR A 439 -14.50 -41.22 -5.04
CA TYR A 439 -14.68 -39.77 -4.92
C TYR A 439 -14.37 -39.06 -6.24
N ASP A 440 -15.21 -38.12 -6.62
CA ASP A 440 -14.91 -37.22 -7.73
C ASP A 440 -13.96 -36.09 -7.31
N TRP A 441 -13.47 -35.33 -8.29
CA TRP A 441 -12.54 -34.20 -8.03
C TRP A 441 -13.12 -33.14 -7.11
N ALA A 442 -14.43 -32.87 -7.21
CA ALA A 442 -15.08 -31.87 -6.36
C ALA A 442 -15.13 -32.32 -4.90
N MET A 443 -15.43 -33.59 -4.66
CA MET A 443 -15.41 -34.14 -3.31
C MET A 443 -13.99 -34.21 -2.75
N GLY A 444 -13.00 -34.57 -3.57
CA GLY A 444 -11.58 -34.54 -3.18
C GLY A 444 -11.11 -33.14 -2.79
N GLU A 445 -11.47 -32.12 -3.57
CA GLU A 445 -11.20 -30.72 -3.26
C GLU A 445 -11.82 -30.29 -1.92
N LEU A 446 -13.11 -30.57 -1.72
CA LEU A 446 -13.82 -30.22 -0.48
C LEU A 446 -13.26 -30.96 0.74
N MET A 447 -12.85 -32.21 0.59
CA MET A 447 -12.21 -32.98 1.66
C MET A 447 -10.84 -32.41 2.04
N ALA A 448 -10.05 -31.96 1.05
CA ALA A 448 -8.78 -31.28 1.33
C ALA A 448 -8.99 -29.98 2.15
N TYR A 449 -10.01 -29.20 1.83
CA TYR A 449 -10.37 -28.02 2.64
C TYR A 449 -10.86 -28.42 4.04
N ALA A 450 -11.68 -29.44 4.14
CA ALA A 450 -12.24 -29.93 5.41
C ALA A 450 -11.13 -30.39 6.37
N THR A 451 -10.15 -31.14 5.86
CA THR A 451 -9.03 -31.65 6.67
C THR A 451 -8.15 -30.51 7.16
N LEU A 452 -7.84 -29.51 6.32
CA LEU A 452 -7.09 -28.32 6.72
C LEU A 452 -7.83 -27.51 7.78
N LEU A 453 -9.14 -27.33 7.63
CA LEU A 453 -9.96 -26.61 8.61
C LEU A 453 -9.97 -27.34 9.95
N ASN A 454 -10.12 -28.67 9.95
CA ASN A 454 -10.06 -29.52 11.16
C ASN A 454 -8.70 -29.43 11.87
N GLU A 455 -7.61 -29.16 11.13
CA GLU A 455 -6.28 -28.88 11.69
C GLU A 455 -6.11 -27.43 12.16
N GLY A 456 -7.17 -26.63 12.14
CA GLY A 456 -7.13 -25.21 12.51
C GLY A 456 -6.47 -24.32 11.47
N LYS A 457 -6.28 -24.81 10.24
CA LYS A 457 -5.75 -24.01 9.14
C LYS A 457 -6.87 -23.25 8.45
N ARG A 458 -6.70 -21.97 8.24
CA ARG A 458 -7.67 -21.15 7.49
C ARG A 458 -7.56 -21.43 6.00
N VAL A 459 -8.69 -21.63 5.33
CA VAL A 459 -8.77 -21.78 3.88
C VAL A 459 -9.47 -20.56 3.30
N ARG A 460 -8.84 -19.90 2.35
CA ARG A 460 -9.41 -18.77 1.60
C ARG A 460 -9.37 -19.08 0.11
N ILE A 461 -10.54 -19.07 -0.52
CA ILE A 461 -10.69 -19.19 -1.96
C ILE A 461 -11.21 -17.87 -2.49
N SER A 462 -10.50 -17.28 -3.44
CA SER A 462 -10.86 -16.00 -4.05
C SER A 462 -10.77 -16.11 -5.56
N GLY A 463 -11.72 -15.49 -6.25
CA GLY A 463 -11.80 -15.46 -7.70
C GLY A 463 -13.23 -15.53 -8.21
N GLN A 464 -13.38 -15.71 -9.52
CA GLN A 464 -14.68 -15.81 -10.18
C GLN A 464 -15.35 -17.14 -9.85
N ASP A 465 -16.65 -17.11 -9.55
CA ASP A 465 -17.48 -18.30 -9.31
C ASP A 465 -16.99 -19.27 -8.21
N VAL A 466 -16.20 -18.81 -7.24
CA VAL A 466 -15.56 -19.70 -6.25
C VAL A 466 -16.55 -20.48 -5.38
N GLN A 467 -17.74 -19.94 -5.11
CA GLN A 467 -18.75 -20.59 -4.27
C GLN A 467 -19.35 -21.83 -4.95
N ARG A 468 -19.65 -21.75 -6.24
CA ARG A 468 -20.25 -22.81 -7.04
C ARG A 468 -19.21 -23.61 -7.84
N GLY A 469 -18.17 -22.92 -8.30
CA GLY A 469 -17.24 -23.39 -9.31
C GLY A 469 -17.78 -23.14 -10.73
N THR A 470 -16.90 -22.70 -11.65
CA THR A 470 -17.28 -22.38 -13.05
C THR A 470 -17.97 -23.56 -13.74
N PHE A 471 -17.54 -24.77 -13.48
CA PHE A 471 -18.12 -26.02 -14.05
C PHE A 471 -19.28 -26.59 -13.23
N SER A 472 -19.86 -25.82 -12.31
CA SER A 472 -20.96 -26.30 -11.42
C SER A 472 -20.59 -27.56 -10.61
N HIS A 473 -19.34 -27.60 -10.16
CA HIS A 473 -18.77 -28.79 -9.49
C HIS A 473 -18.65 -28.61 -7.97
N ARG A 474 -18.24 -27.40 -7.50
CA ARG A 474 -17.86 -27.18 -6.09
C ARG A 474 -19.08 -27.09 -5.16
N HIS A 475 -19.98 -26.13 -5.41
CA HIS A 475 -21.13 -25.85 -4.54
C HIS A 475 -20.77 -25.87 -3.04
N ALA A 476 -19.71 -25.15 -2.66
CA ALA A 476 -19.24 -25.07 -1.27
C ALA A 476 -20.07 -24.09 -0.41
N VAL A 477 -20.82 -23.21 -1.05
CA VAL A 477 -21.76 -22.28 -0.41
C VAL A 477 -23.11 -22.38 -1.10
N LEU A 478 -24.14 -22.62 -0.30
CA LEU A 478 -25.52 -22.79 -0.77
C LEU A 478 -26.30 -21.51 -0.50
N THR A 479 -27.24 -21.17 -1.37
CA THR A 479 -28.21 -20.10 -1.15
C THR A 479 -29.57 -20.76 -0.81
N LEU A 480 -30.19 -20.33 0.29
CA LEU A 480 -31.49 -20.82 0.71
C LEU A 480 -32.60 -20.27 -0.19
N GLU A 481 -33.62 -21.10 -0.49
CA GLU A 481 -34.66 -20.74 -1.45
C GLU A 481 -35.60 -19.64 -0.98
N ASP A 482 -35.79 -19.52 0.33
CA ASP A 482 -36.80 -18.65 0.94
C ASP A 482 -36.25 -17.39 1.58
N SER A 483 -34.94 -17.24 1.72
CA SER A 483 -34.33 -16.13 2.41
C SER A 483 -33.09 -15.54 1.70
N GLU A 484 -32.58 -16.21 0.65
CA GLU A 484 -31.30 -15.89 0.00
C GLU A 484 -30.08 -15.92 0.96
N GLU A 485 -30.27 -16.39 2.18
CA GLU A 485 -29.19 -16.58 3.17
C GLU A 485 -28.18 -17.59 2.65
N LYS A 486 -26.91 -17.38 2.98
CA LYS A 486 -25.82 -18.29 2.59
C LYS A 486 -25.57 -19.32 3.68
N TYR A 487 -25.43 -20.57 3.28
CA TYR A 487 -25.01 -21.68 4.13
C TYR A 487 -23.78 -22.37 3.56
N ALA A 488 -22.72 -22.47 4.35
CA ALA A 488 -21.48 -23.12 3.96
C ALA A 488 -21.19 -24.31 4.90
N PRO A 489 -21.30 -25.57 4.44
CA PRO A 489 -20.98 -26.74 5.27
C PRO A 489 -19.57 -26.71 5.83
N LEU A 490 -18.56 -26.30 5.05
CA LEU A 490 -17.18 -26.17 5.50
C LEU A 490 -17.00 -25.19 6.68
N ALA A 491 -17.84 -24.17 6.79
CA ALA A 491 -17.80 -23.22 7.90
C ALA A 491 -18.37 -23.78 9.21
N GLN A 492 -18.95 -24.98 9.20
CA GLN A 492 -19.47 -25.66 10.39
C GLN A 492 -18.40 -26.51 11.08
N ILE A 493 -17.31 -26.84 10.41
CA ILE A 493 -16.17 -27.60 10.96
C ILE A 493 -15.54 -26.79 12.10
N LYS A 494 -15.40 -27.44 13.28
CA LYS A 494 -14.91 -26.82 14.51
C LYS A 494 -13.43 -27.07 14.72
#